data_1d6209753d34a942a1b31020f0e25108
#
_entry.id   1d6209753d34a942a1b31020f0e25108
#
_cell.length_a   1.000
_cell.length_b   1.000
_cell.length_c   1.000
_cell.angle_alpha   90.00
_cell.angle_beta   90.00
_cell.angle_gamma   90.00
#
_symmetry.space_group_name_H-M   'P 1'
#
loop_
_entity.id
_entity.type
_entity.pdbx_description
1 polymer ?
#
loop_
_entity_poly.entity_id
_entity_poly.type
_entity_poly.pdbx_seq_one_letter_code
_entity_poly.pdbx_strand_id
1 'polypeptide(L)'
;MKIKLVPAALLIATAGLLSGCATSFHGSYLVGQRYIKTNIDTQPVMILGVDNWDTTQRRVLVEPGVHVIRVQAMPVPGAPQETGELKVDIKPCYTYYIVAVRDTRIAAQFTPRVDYMEPLGGCDPNPPAKK
;
A
#
# COMPACT_ATOMS: atom_id res chain seq x y z
N MET A 1 72.41 12.54 12.52
CA MET A 1 71.11 12.55 11.85
C MET A 1 70.11 11.76 12.71
N LYS A 2 69.27 12.40 13.49
CA LYS A 2 68.37 11.75 14.44
C LYS A 2 67.01 11.59 13.77
N ILE A 3 66.68 10.36 13.42
CA ILE A 3 65.36 10.00 12.91
C ILE A 3 64.41 9.86 14.10
N LYS A 4 63.47 10.78 14.23
CA LYS A 4 62.40 10.67 15.21
C LYS A 4 61.34 9.70 14.68
N LEU A 5 61.22 8.52 15.30
CA LEU A 5 60.10 7.62 15.13
C LEU A 5 58.84 8.30 15.69
N VAL A 6 57.90 8.58 14.80
CA VAL A 6 56.51 8.96 15.16
C VAL A 6 55.74 7.67 15.41
N PRO A 7 55.08 7.50 16.57
CA PRO A 7 54.30 6.29 16.83
C PRO A 7 53.01 6.29 15.96
N ALA A 8 52.92 5.29 15.14
CA ALA A 8 51.71 4.94 14.37
C ALA A 8 50.65 4.30 15.29
N ALA A 9 49.98 5.13 16.07
CA ALA A 9 48.91 4.66 16.96
C ALA A 9 47.75 5.69 16.96
N LEU A 10 47.08 5.86 15.81
CA LEU A 10 45.78 6.55 15.77
C LEU A 10 45.03 6.31 14.46
N LEU A 11 44.72 5.06 14.16
CA LEU A 11 43.89 4.72 12.99
C LEU A 11 43.02 3.45 13.20
N ILE A 12 42.42 3.31 14.39
CA ILE A 12 41.40 2.29 14.63
C ILE A 12 40.32 2.89 15.52
N ALA A 13 39.44 3.69 14.99
CA ALA A 13 38.17 4.03 15.67
C ALA A 13 37.21 4.79 14.75
N THR A 14 36.83 4.27 13.56
CA THR A 14 35.69 4.81 12.82
C THR A 14 34.92 3.77 11.99
N ALA A 15 34.93 2.51 12.43
CA ALA A 15 34.18 1.43 11.74
C ALA A 15 33.00 0.93 12.60
N GLY A 16 32.19 1.79 13.17
CA GLY A 16 31.19 1.33 14.14
C GLY A 16 29.87 2.08 14.23
N LEU A 17 29.41 2.80 13.20
CA LEU A 17 28.11 3.51 13.30
C LEU A 17 27.29 3.48 12.00
N LEU A 18 27.32 2.41 11.24
CA LEU A 18 26.36 2.14 10.15
C LEU A 18 25.41 1.01 10.53
N SER A 19 24.92 0.98 11.78
CA SER A 19 23.67 0.28 12.06
C SER A 19 22.53 1.15 11.56
N GLY A 20 22.34 1.17 10.26
CA GLY A 20 21.12 1.71 9.66
C GLY A 20 19.95 0.95 10.28
N CYS A 21 19.06 1.67 10.97
CA CYS A 21 17.79 1.13 11.40
C CYS A 21 17.05 0.68 10.13
N ALA A 22 17.14 -0.59 9.79
CA ALA A 22 16.24 -1.22 8.85
C ALA A 22 14.88 -1.23 9.56
N THR A 23 14.08 -0.17 9.34
CA THR A 23 12.67 -0.18 9.73
C THR A 23 12.01 -1.25 8.88
N SER A 24 11.66 -2.38 9.50
CA SER A 24 10.96 -3.44 8.82
C SER A 24 9.62 -2.89 8.33
N PHE A 25 9.42 -2.93 7.02
CA PHE A 25 8.15 -2.55 6.40
C PHE A 25 7.11 -3.65 6.69
N HIS A 26 5.95 -3.27 7.19
CA HIS A 26 4.84 -4.19 7.53
C HIS A 26 3.48 -3.71 7.03
N GLY A 27 3.44 -2.60 6.31
CA GLY A 27 2.22 -2.09 5.71
C GLY A 27 1.72 -2.92 4.54
N SER A 28 0.55 -2.58 4.05
CA SER A 28 -0.08 -3.16 2.87
C SER A 28 -0.44 -2.07 1.87
N TYR A 29 -0.66 -2.46 0.63
CA TYR A 29 -1.03 -1.52 -0.42
C TYR A 29 -2.46 -1.77 -0.88
N LEU A 30 -3.17 -0.69 -1.16
CA LEU A 30 -4.44 -0.68 -1.85
C LEU A 30 -4.23 -0.21 -3.29
N VAL A 31 -4.81 -0.93 -4.25
CA VAL A 31 -4.71 -0.63 -5.68
C VAL A 31 -6.11 -0.72 -6.28
N GLY A 32 -6.53 0.33 -6.95
CA GLY A 32 -7.85 0.41 -7.60
C GLY A 32 -7.89 -0.19 -9.02
N GLN A 33 -6.82 -0.85 -9.47
CA GLN A 33 -6.78 -1.51 -10.77
C GLN A 33 -7.25 -2.96 -10.66
N ARG A 34 -7.84 -3.48 -11.76
CA ARG A 34 -8.19 -4.90 -11.81
C ARG A 34 -6.93 -5.75 -11.90
N TYR A 35 -6.86 -6.80 -11.08
CA TYR A 35 -5.82 -7.81 -11.21
C TYR A 35 -6.10 -8.76 -12.39
N ILE A 36 -7.36 -9.20 -12.55
CA ILE A 36 -7.79 -10.09 -13.63
C ILE A 36 -8.63 -9.31 -14.63
N LYS A 37 -8.16 -9.25 -15.88
CA LYS A 37 -8.85 -8.52 -16.97
C LYS A 37 -10.06 -9.23 -17.56
N THR A 38 -10.20 -10.53 -17.33
CA THR A 38 -11.22 -11.38 -17.95
C THR A 38 -12.61 -11.29 -17.32
N ASN A 39 -12.71 -10.75 -16.10
CA ASN A 39 -13.99 -10.58 -15.45
C ASN A 39 -14.69 -9.31 -15.99
N ILE A 40 -15.71 -9.49 -16.81
CA ILE A 40 -16.43 -8.40 -17.49
C ILE A 40 -17.30 -7.56 -16.54
N ASP A 41 -17.68 -8.12 -15.40
CA ASP A 41 -18.56 -7.44 -14.42
C ASP A 41 -17.76 -6.57 -13.43
N THR A 42 -16.45 -6.65 -13.47
CA THR A 42 -15.56 -5.85 -12.63
C THR A 42 -14.92 -4.72 -13.41
N GLN A 43 -14.84 -3.57 -12.80
CA GLN A 43 -14.18 -2.38 -13.34
C GLN A 43 -13.16 -1.81 -12.35
N PRO A 44 -12.10 -1.17 -12.84
CA PRO A 44 -11.16 -0.48 -11.97
C PRO A 44 -11.84 0.68 -11.25
N VAL A 45 -11.31 1.01 -10.08
CA VAL A 45 -11.74 2.15 -9.28
C VAL A 45 -10.59 3.11 -9.03
N MET A 46 -10.92 4.34 -8.73
CA MET A 46 -9.99 5.30 -8.14
C MET A 46 -10.18 5.28 -6.62
N ILE A 47 -9.13 5.14 -5.86
CA ILE A 47 -9.16 5.25 -4.41
C ILE A 47 -9.16 6.74 -4.07
N LEU A 48 -10.22 7.20 -3.41
CA LEU A 48 -10.39 8.60 -3.02
C LEU A 48 -9.84 8.88 -1.62
N GLY A 49 -9.84 7.86 -0.77
CA GLY A 49 -9.35 8.02 0.58
C GLY A 49 -9.47 6.75 1.42
N VAL A 50 -8.85 6.78 2.57
CA VAL A 50 -8.89 5.73 3.60
C VAL A 50 -9.24 6.41 4.91
N ASP A 51 -10.29 5.95 5.58
CA ASP A 51 -10.85 6.55 6.79
C ASP A 51 -11.15 8.05 6.56
N ASN A 52 -10.54 8.93 7.33
CA ASN A 52 -10.70 10.40 7.21
C ASN A 52 -9.60 11.07 6.35
N TRP A 53 -8.77 10.29 5.69
CA TRP A 53 -7.64 10.79 4.91
C TRP A 53 -7.92 10.67 3.41
N ASP A 54 -7.81 11.76 2.67
CA ASP A 54 -7.98 11.82 1.22
C ASP A 54 -6.67 11.52 0.50
N THR A 55 -6.75 10.84 -0.64
CA THR A 55 -5.59 10.50 -1.46
C THR A 55 -5.91 10.59 -2.94
N THR A 56 -4.90 10.92 -3.73
CA THR A 56 -4.93 10.86 -5.19
C THR A 56 -3.94 9.82 -5.74
N GLN A 57 -3.35 9.04 -4.86
CA GLN A 57 -2.34 8.06 -5.23
C GLN A 57 -2.99 6.82 -5.86
N ARG A 58 -2.36 6.28 -6.89
CA ARG A 58 -2.81 5.04 -7.53
C ARG A 58 -2.57 3.79 -6.67
N ARG A 59 -1.57 3.86 -5.81
CA ARG A 59 -1.17 2.82 -4.88
C ARG A 59 -1.05 3.45 -3.51
N VAL A 60 -1.93 3.07 -2.61
CA VAL A 60 -2.08 3.68 -1.29
C VAL A 60 -1.51 2.74 -0.24
N LEU A 61 -0.53 3.24 0.52
CA LEU A 61 0.01 2.52 1.65
C LEU A 61 -0.93 2.66 2.84
N VAL A 62 -1.27 1.53 3.48
CA VAL A 62 -2.10 1.46 4.68
C VAL A 62 -1.47 0.57 5.73
N GLU A 63 -1.73 0.89 6.98
CA GLU A 63 -1.33 0.03 8.09
C GLU A 63 -2.31 -1.14 8.25
N PRO A 64 -1.89 -2.25 8.89
CA PRO A 64 -2.81 -3.33 9.24
C PRO A 64 -3.92 -2.86 10.17
N GLY A 65 -5.12 -3.38 9.98
CA GLY A 65 -6.29 -3.05 10.77
C GLY A 65 -7.55 -2.86 9.93
N VAL A 66 -8.64 -2.52 10.59
CA VAL A 66 -9.91 -2.28 9.92
C VAL A 66 -9.97 -0.85 9.41
N HIS A 67 -10.17 -0.70 8.11
CA HIS A 67 -10.24 0.58 7.42
C HIS A 67 -11.51 0.70 6.58
N VAL A 68 -11.98 1.92 6.42
CA VAL A 68 -13.03 2.31 5.47
C VAL A 68 -12.38 2.96 4.27
N ILE A 69 -12.51 2.32 3.12
CA ILE A 69 -11.89 2.75 1.87
C ILE A 69 -12.96 3.39 1.00
N ARG A 70 -12.76 4.65 0.62
CA ARG A 70 -13.65 5.37 -0.31
C ARG A 70 -13.11 5.24 -1.71
N VAL A 71 -13.98 4.85 -2.62
CA VAL A 71 -13.63 4.60 -4.03
C VAL A 71 -14.63 5.25 -4.97
N GLN A 72 -14.16 5.54 -6.17
CA GLN A 72 -14.96 6.06 -7.26
C GLN A 72 -14.83 5.11 -8.45
N ALA A 73 -15.95 4.65 -8.97
CA ALA A 73 -15.97 3.82 -10.16
C ALA A 73 -15.69 4.64 -11.43
N MET A 74 -15.28 3.96 -12.49
CA MET A 74 -15.15 4.58 -13.80
C MET A 74 -16.51 5.15 -14.24
N PRO A 75 -16.54 6.36 -14.82
CA PRO A 75 -17.77 7.00 -15.24
C PRO A 75 -18.49 6.19 -16.31
N VAL A 76 -19.82 6.18 -16.22
CA VAL A 76 -20.70 5.64 -17.26
C VAL A 76 -21.27 6.83 -18.03
N PRO A 77 -21.20 6.84 -19.36
CA PRO A 77 -21.76 7.93 -20.17
C PRO A 77 -23.24 8.15 -19.85
N GLY A 78 -23.60 9.41 -19.59
CA GLY A 78 -24.98 9.81 -19.26
C GLY A 78 -25.45 9.53 -17.84
N ALA A 79 -24.62 8.96 -16.97
CA ALA A 79 -24.90 8.75 -15.55
C ALA A 79 -24.03 9.65 -14.65
N PRO A 80 -24.52 10.02 -13.46
CA PRO A 80 -23.70 10.72 -12.48
C PRO A 80 -22.55 9.82 -12.01
N GLN A 81 -21.45 10.43 -11.62
CA GLN A 81 -20.31 9.70 -11.09
C GLN A 81 -20.60 9.21 -9.68
N GLU A 82 -20.53 7.90 -9.49
CA GLU A 82 -20.85 7.25 -8.23
C GLU A 82 -19.60 6.99 -7.39
N THR A 83 -19.74 7.14 -6.10
CA THR A 83 -18.75 6.79 -5.08
C THR A 83 -19.28 5.66 -4.21
N GLY A 84 -18.39 4.84 -3.68
CA GLY A 84 -18.74 3.75 -2.78
C GLY A 84 -17.74 3.64 -1.63
N GLU A 85 -18.16 2.97 -0.58
CA GLU A 85 -17.32 2.69 0.59
C GLU A 85 -17.19 1.18 0.79
N LEU A 86 -16.00 0.76 1.19
CA LEU A 86 -15.67 -0.62 1.49
C LEU A 86 -14.95 -0.70 2.82
N LYS A 87 -15.53 -1.43 3.78
CA LYS A 87 -14.86 -1.74 5.05
C LYS A 87 -14.07 -3.03 4.93
N VAL A 88 -12.76 -2.97 5.16
CA VAL A 88 -11.84 -4.11 5.02
C VAL A 88 -10.93 -4.22 6.23
N ASP A 89 -10.72 -5.43 6.70
CA ASP A 89 -9.68 -5.75 7.66
C ASP A 89 -8.38 -6.06 6.90
N ILE A 90 -7.45 -5.11 6.94
CA ILE A 90 -6.18 -5.16 6.23
C ILE A 90 -5.18 -5.97 7.04
N LYS A 91 -4.73 -7.08 6.46
CA LYS A 91 -3.62 -7.88 6.99
C LYS A 91 -2.28 -7.27 6.56
N PRO A 92 -1.22 -7.43 7.36
CA PRO A 92 0.10 -6.90 6.99
C PRO A 92 0.66 -7.62 5.76
N CYS A 93 1.44 -6.91 4.96
CA CYS A 93 2.23 -7.47 3.86
C CYS A 93 1.43 -8.03 2.67
N TYR A 94 0.35 -7.34 2.29
CA TYR A 94 -0.41 -7.66 1.08
C TYR A 94 -0.63 -6.45 0.19
N THR A 95 -0.82 -6.71 -1.09
CA THR A 95 -1.47 -5.78 -2.02
C THR A 95 -2.92 -6.20 -2.20
N TYR A 96 -3.86 -5.32 -1.93
CA TYR A 96 -5.29 -5.50 -2.11
C TYR A 96 -5.74 -4.83 -3.39
N TYR A 97 -6.30 -5.59 -4.30
CA TYR A 97 -6.87 -5.09 -5.55
C TYR A 97 -8.37 -4.87 -5.36
N ILE A 98 -8.79 -3.61 -5.39
CA ILE A 98 -10.17 -3.19 -5.19
C ILE A 98 -10.80 -2.89 -6.53
N VAL A 99 -12.00 -3.39 -6.75
CA VAL A 99 -12.77 -3.21 -7.97
C VAL A 99 -14.19 -2.78 -7.69
N ALA A 100 -14.83 -2.18 -8.68
CA ALA A 100 -16.26 -1.97 -8.72
C ALA A 100 -16.94 -3.15 -9.44
N VAL A 101 -17.95 -3.71 -8.81
CA VAL A 101 -18.82 -4.73 -9.42
C VAL A 101 -20.15 -4.07 -9.77
N ARG A 102 -20.60 -4.27 -11.00
CA ARG A 102 -21.89 -3.77 -11.49
C ARG A 102 -22.74 -4.91 -12.01
N ASP A 103 -24.05 -4.85 -11.77
CA ASP A 103 -24.99 -5.85 -12.28
C ASP A 103 -25.07 -5.83 -13.81
N THR A 104 -24.91 -4.65 -14.39
CA THR A 104 -24.83 -4.45 -15.84
C THR A 104 -23.75 -3.41 -16.18
N ARG A 105 -23.25 -3.44 -17.41
CA ARG A 105 -22.21 -2.50 -17.87
C ARG A 105 -22.66 -1.03 -17.86
N ILE A 106 -23.96 -0.78 -17.93
CA ILE A 106 -24.56 0.57 -17.98
C ILE A 106 -25.12 1.01 -16.63
N ALA A 107 -25.10 0.13 -15.61
CA ALA A 107 -25.54 0.50 -14.27
C ALA A 107 -24.62 1.58 -13.69
N ALA A 108 -25.19 2.68 -13.21
CA ALA A 108 -24.44 3.70 -12.50
C ALA A 108 -23.97 3.19 -11.14
N GLN A 109 -24.84 2.50 -10.42
CA GLN A 109 -24.56 1.91 -9.12
C GLN A 109 -23.58 0.74 -9.21
N PHE A 110 -22.73 0.63 -8.20
CA PHE A 110 -21.76 -0.44 -8.10
C PHE A 110 -21.54 -0.84 -6.64
N THR A 111 -21.00 -2.03 -6.46
CA THR A 111 -20.55 -2.52 -5.16
C THR A 111 -19.02 -2.63 -5.18
N PRO A 112 -18.29 -1.89 -4.33
CA PRO A 112 -16.85 -2.07 -4.22
C PRO A 112 -16.54 -3.37 -3.49
N ARG A 113 -15.51 -4.08 -3.94
CA ARG A 113 -15.01 -5.28 -3.24
C ARG A 113 -13.52 -5.48 -3.46
N VAL A 114 -12.91 -6.29 -2.60
CA VAL A 114 -11.57 -6.84 -2.84
C VAL A 114 -11.71 -7.97 -3.86
N ASP A 115 -11.05 -7.82 -5.01
CA ASP A 115 -11.05 -8.82 -6.07
C ASP A 115 -9.96 -9.87 -5.86
N TYR A 116 -8.79 -9.42 -5.47
CA TYR A 116 -7.62 -10.26 -5.26
C TYR A 116 -6.67 -9.68 -4.21
N MET A 117 -5.91 -10.56 -3.56
CA MET A 117 -4.85 -10.19 -2.62
C MET A 117 -3.56 -10.87 -3.05
N GLU A 118 -2.47 -10.12 -3.06
CA GLU A 118 -1.13 -10.62 -3.43
C GLU A 118 -0.14 -10.37 -2.28
N PRO A 119 0.60 -11.40 -1.83
CA PRO A 119 1.62 -11.22 -0.81
C PRO A 119 2.74 -10.28 -1.28
N LEU A 120 3.22 -9.41 -0.39
CA LEU A 120 4.35 -8.52 -0.65
C LEU A 120 5.66 -9.22 -0.28
N GLY A 121 6.57 -9.33 -1.26
CA GLY A 121 7.93 -9.78 -1.00
C GLY A 121 8.72 -8.75 -0.18
N GLY A 122 9.61 -9.23 0.70
CA GLY A 122 10.48 -8.36 1.52
C GLY A 122 9.78 -7.59 2.65
N CYS A 123 8.55 -7.94 2.94
CA CYS A 123 7.74 -7.35 4.01
C CYS A 123 7.74 -8.27 5.23
N ASP A 124 7.81 -7.69 6.44
CA ASP A 124 7.73 -8.43 7.71
C ASP A 124 6.30 -8.34 8.27
N PRO A 125 5.54 -9.46 8.30
CA PRO A 125 4.19 -9.46 8.84
C PRO A 125 4.14 -9.34 10.38
N ASN A 126 5.27 -9.55 11.06
CA ASN A 126 5.40 -9.50 12.51
C ASN A 126 6.40 -8.41 12.94
N PRO A 127 6.03 -7.13 12.85
CA PRO A 127 6.93 -6.07 13.25
C PRO A 127 7.26 -6.19 14.75
N PRO A 128 8.48 -5.79 15.17
CA PRO A 128 8.83 -5.77 16.57
C PRO A 128 7.85 -4.87 17.34
N ALA A 129 7.42 -5.35 18.52
CA ALA A 129 6.52 -4.59 19.39
C ALA A 129 7.08 -3.18 19.62
N LYS A 130 6.25 -2.17 19.40
CA LYS A 130 6.59 -0.79 19.75
C LYS A 130 6.86 -0.74 21.26
N LYS A 131 8.11 -0.47 21.63
CA LYS A 131 8.47 -0.20 23.02
C LYS A 131 7.95 1.16 23.45
#